data_011de2141cef5fa18baa516176a660d9
#
_entry.id   011de2141cef5fa18baa516176a660d9
#
_cell.length_a   1.000
_cell.length_b   1.000
_cell.length_c   1.000
_cell.angle_alpha   90.00
_cell.angle_beta   90.00
_cell.angle_gamma   90.00
#
_symmetry.space_group_name_H-M   'P 1'
#
loop_
_entity.id
_entity.type
_entity.pdbx_description
1 polymer ?
#
loop_
_entity_poly.entity_id
_entity_poly.type
_entity_poly.pdbx_seq_one_letter_code
_entity_poly.pdbx_strand_id
1 'polypeptide(L)'
;MKQSFWKTISGPFSVASVYVGALVGPALVAGTYATVFYLSNGCNSLWLPFLACGIVGLMCLSASEIIRHYKIYEYGALSKKVYGGKRIFTILFDIYVFLSNVVGTSIILNMSGTFLTELTGVSTIVGMILIAIITVILVKYRDKLIRYANSIMTIVLLVGFVVISLLVVYLFGPQVKALLSSWYVPEGVSIWSGLWSCCKYAFASSAFALTMCCVEQPIETHKQSCLLGIFILCLLYTSP
;
A
#
# COMPACT_ATOMS: atom_id res chain seq x y z
N MET A 1 9.28 7.35 31.08
CA MET A 1 9.25 6.10 30.28
C MET A 1 8.08 6.03 29.28
N LYS A 2 6.83 6.36 29.62
CA LYS A 2 5.67 6.35 28.70
C LYS A 2 5.81 7.28 27.46
N GLN A 3 6.33 8.51 27.62
CA GLN A 3 6.51 9.45 26.50
C GLN A 3 7.53 8.96 25.44
N SER A 4 8.56 8.24 25.87
CA SER A 4 9.57 7.67 24.96
C SER A 4 8.99 6.52 24.12
N PHE A 5 8.12 5.69 24.69
CA PHE A 5 7.48 4.58 24.00
C PHE A 5 6.53 5.07 22.89
N TRP A 6 5.68 6.04 23.17
CA TRP A 6 4.78 6.62 22.16
C TRP A 6 5.52 7.30 21.02
N LYS A 7 6.61 8.02 21.28
CA LYS A 7 7.46 8.60 20.23
C LYS A 7 8.11 7.53 19.35
N THR A 8 8.47 6.39 19.94
CA THR A 8 9.09 5.28 19.19
C THR A 8 8.11 4.62 18.22
N ILE A 9 6.82 4.57 18.53
CA ILE A 9 5.79 3.88 17.73
C ILE A 9 5.08 4.83 16.77
N SER A 10 4.78 6.07 17.19
CA SER A 10 3.96 7.01 16.39
C SER A 10 4.63 7.41 15.07
N GLY A 11 5.95 7.55 15.04
CA GLY A 11 6.70 7.85 13.82
C GLY A 11 6.56 6.75 12.77
N PRO A 12 6.99 5.51 13.06
CA PRO A 12 6.83 4.37 12.14
C PRO A 12 5.39 4.13 11.71
N PHE A 13 4.42 4.21 12.63
CA PHE A 13 3.00 4.03 12.30
C PHE A 13 2.51 5.10 11.32
N SER A 14 2.84 6.36 11.54
CA SER A 14 2.41 7.43 10.63
C SER A 14 3.02 7.30 9.23
N VAL A 15 4.27 6.85 9.13
CA VAL A 15 4.93 6.57 7.85
C VAL A 15 4.31 5.34 7.19
N ALA A 16 4.11 4.25 7.93
CA ALA A 16 3.46 3.04 7.43
C ALA A 16 2.05 3.33 6.90
N SER A 17 1.29 4.21 7.56
CA SER A 17 -0.04 4.63 7.13
C SER A 17 -0.01 5.31 5.75
N VAL A 18 1.03 6.10 5.44
CA VAL A 18 1.19 6.72 4.12
C VAL A 18 1.51 5.66 3.06
N TYR A 19 2.41 4.72 3.36
CA TYR A 19 2.70 3.61 2.46
C TYR A 19 1.46 2.78 2.16
N VAL A 20 0.72 2.40 3.20
CA VAL A 20 -0.50 1.61 3.06
C VAL A 20 -1.57 2.39 2.31
N GLY A 21 -1.77 3.67 2.63
CA GLY A 21 -2.71 4.52 1.89
C GLY A 21 -2.40 4.61 0.40
N ALA A 22 -1.12 4.68 0.03
CA ALA A 22 -0.70 4.72 -1.36
C ALA A 22 -0.85 3.37 -2.08
N LEU A 23 -0.58 2.25 -1.38
CA LEU A 23 -0.65 0.90 -1.96
C LEU A 23 -2.08 0.36 -2.00
N VAL A 24 -2.83 0.57 -0.93
CA VAL A 24 -4.15 -0.03 -0.72
C VAL A 24 -5.27 0.84 -1.32
N GLY A 25 -5.12 2.16 -1.31
CA GLY A 25 -6.19 3.08 -1.72
C GLY A 25 -6.79 2.75 -3.09
N PRO A 26 -6.01 2.73 -4.18
CA PRO A 26 -6.52 2.40 -5.51
C PRO A 26 -6.94 0.94 -5.64
N ALA A 27 -6.20 0.05 -5.00
CA ALA A 27 -6.37 -1.38 -5.08
C ALA A 27 -7.65 -1.87 -4.40
N LEU A 28 -7.96 -1.30 -3.23
CA LEU A 28 -9.10 -1.67 -2.43
C LEU A 28 -10.41 -1.27 -3.10
N VAL A 29 -10.47 -0.03 -3.58
CA VAL A 29 -11.67 0.50 -4.23
C VAL A 29 -12.00 -0.27 -5.50
N ALA A 30 -10.97 -0.74 -6.23
CA ALA A 30 -11.16 -1.52 -7.45
C ALA A 30 -11.51 -3.00 -7.19
N GLY A 31 -11.16 -3.57 -6.03
CA GLY A 31 -11.23 -5.03 -5.79
C GLY A 31 -10.39 -5.87 -6.75
N THR A 32 -9.79 -5.23 -7.76
CA THR A 32 -9.06 -5.86 -8.87
C THR A 32 -7.78 -6.54 -8.41
N TYR A 33 -7.07 -5.98 -7.44
CA TYR A 33 -5.83 -6.60 -6.96
C TYR A 33 -6.08 -7.92 -6.26
N ALA A 34 -7.13 -7.99 -5.42
CA ALA A 34 -7.50 -9.22 -4.75
C ALA A 34 -7.89 -10.31 -5.77
N THR A 35 -8.71 -9.94 -6.77
CA THR A 35 -9.14 -10.89 -7.80
C THR A 35 -8.01 -11.34 -8.71
N VAL A 36 -7.20 -10.41 -9.22
CA VAL A 36 -6.13 -10.71 -10.20
C VAL A 36 -4.95 -11.46 -9.59
N PHE A 37 -4.54 -11.08 -8.38
CA PHE A 37 -3.32 -11.65 -7.78
C PHE A 37 -3.58 -12.84 -6.87
N TYR A 38 -4.76 -12.92 -6.24
CA TYR A 38 -4.98 -13.89 -5.16
C TYR A 38 -6.19 -14.80 -5.39
N LEU A 39 -7.40 -14.27 -5.59
CA LEU A 39 -8.64 -15.06 -5.61
C LEU A 39 -8.66 -16.13 -6.70
N SER A 40 -8.01 -15.88 -7.84
CA SER A 40 -7.85 -16.87 -8.90
C SER A 40 -7.09 -18.15 -8.46
N ASN A 41 -6.38 -18.10 -7.33
CA ASN A 41 -5.60 -19.23 -6.81
C ASN A 41 -6.39 -20.10 -5.81
N GLY A 42 -7.71 -19.90 -5.65
CA GLY A 42 -8.55 -20.67 -4.73
C GLY A 42 -8.09 -20.55 -3.27
N CYS A 43 -8.09 -21.64 -2.51
CA CYS A 43 -7.67 -21.62 -1.10
C CYS A 43 -6.20 -21.19 -0.87
N ASN A 44 -5.33 -21.25 -1.89
CA ASN A 44 -3.99 -20.69 -1.80
C ASN A 44 -4.02 -19.18 -1.57
N SER A 45 -5.11 -18.48 -1.90
CA SER A 45 -5.28 -17.05 -1.62
C SER A 45 -5.21 -16.67 -0.14
N LEU A 46 -5.29 -17.65 0.77
CA LEU A 46 -5.19 -17.37 2.22
C LEU A 46 -3.77 -17.04 2.67
N TRP A 47 -2.76 -17.69 2.11
CA TRP A 47 -1.37 -17.49 2.54
C TRP A 47 -0.53 -16.67 1.55
N LEU A 48 -0.91 -16.62 0.27
CA LEU A 48 -0.21 -15.85 -0.76
C LEU A 48 -0.11 -14.34 -0.42
N PRO A 49 -1.17 -13.67 0.04
CA PRO A 49 -1.07 -12.26 0.45
C PRO A 49 -0.05 -12.04 1.56
N PHE A 50 0.03 -12.96 2.53
CA PHE A 50 1.03 -12.87 3.62
C PHE A 50 2.46 -12.88 3.08
N LEU A 51 2.74 -13.76 2.12
CA LEU A 51 4.05 -13.83 1.47
C LEU A 51 4.34 -12.56 0.66
N ALA A 52 3.37 -12.09 -0.13
CA ALA A 52 3.52 -10.88 -0.93
C ALA A 52 3.75 -9.63 -0.05
N CYS A 53 2.95 -9.46 1.00
CA CYS A 53 3.12 -8.36 1.97
C CYS A 53 4.45 -8.47 2.72
N GLY A 54 4.91 -9.70 3.00
CA GLY A 54 6.24 -9.96 3.58
C GLY A 54 7.37 -9.45 2.68
N ILE A 55 7.32 -9.75 1.39
CA ILE A 55 8.30 -9.25 0.42
C ILE A 55 8.27 -7.72 0.35
N VAL A 56 7.09 -7.12 0.25
CA VAL A 56 6.95 -5.65 0.22
C VAL A 56 7.46 -5.02 1.52
N GLY A 57 7.12 -5.60 2.68
CA GLY A 57 7.61 -5.15 3.99
C GLY A 57 9.14 -5.17 4.08
N LEU A 58 9.78 -6.25 3.58
CA LEU A 58 11.25 -6.35 3.52
C LEU A 58 11.87 -5.32 2.57
N MET A 59 11.23 -5.06 1.42
CA MET A 59 11.69 -4.01 0.50
C MET A 59 11.61 -2.63 1.14
N CYS A 60 10.50 -2.32 1.81
CA CYS A 60 10.33 -1.04 2.52
C CYS A 60 11.31 -0.90 3.69
N LEU A 61 11.56 -1.99 4.44
CA LEU A 61 12.57 -2.00 5.50
C LEU A 61 13.96 -1.71 4.93
N SER A 62 14.34 -2.36 3.85
CA SER A 62 15.64 -2.16 3.21
C SER A 62 15.79 -0.73 2.69
N ALA A 63 14.75 -0.19 2.07
CA ALA A 63 14.73 1.21 1.61
C ALA A 63 14.85 2.18 2.79
N SER A 64 14.09 1.96 3.86
CA SER A 64 14.12 2.78 5.07
C SER A 64 15.50 2.78 5.75
N GLU A 65 16.19 1.63 5.80
CA GLU A 65 17.56 1.58 6.32
C GLU A 65 18.55 2.39 5.48
N ILE A 66 18.42 2.36 4.15
CA ILE A 66 19.23 3.18 3.25
C ILE A 66 18.94 4.66 3.48
N ILE A 67 17.66 5.05 3.50
CA ILE A 67 17.23 6.44 3.72
C ILE A 67 17.76 6.96 5.05
N ARG A 68 17.60 6.20 6.12
CA ARG A 68 18.08 6.54 7.46
C ARG A 68 19.60 6.68 7.51
N HIS A 69 20.33 5.72 6.93
CA HIS A 69 21.80 5.70 6.98
C HIS A 69 22.41 6.89 6.25
N TYR A 70 21.87 7.20 5.06
CA TYR A 70 22.39 8.31 4.23
C TYR A 70 21.67 9.64 4.45
N LYS A 71 20.57 9.66 5.22
CA LYS A 71 19.70 10.84 5.46
C LYS A 71 19.24 11.51 4.16
N ILE A 72 18.89 10.67 3.17
CA ILE A 72 18.44 11.13 1.86
C ILE A 72 16.91 11.04 1.80
N TYR A 73 16.26 12.20 1.73
CA TYR A 73 14.79 12.31 1.71
C TYR A 73 14.26 12.79 0.36
N GLU A 74 15.11 12.87 -0.64
CA GLU A 74 14.76 13.21 -2.01
C GLU A 74 14.89 11.99 -2.92
N TYR A 75 13.83 11.70 -3.67
CA TYR A 75 13.77 10.54 -4.56
C TYR A 75 14.95 10.49 -5.55
N GLY A 76 15.25 11.61 -6.22
CA GLY A 76 16.31 11.63 -7.23
C GLY A 76 17.72 11.36 -6.68
N ALA A 77 18.01 11.81 -5.45
CA ALA A 77 19.26 11.52 -4.78
C ALA A 77 19.31 10.05 -4.29
N LEU A 78 18.19 9.54 -3.77
CA LEU A 78 18.07 8.16 -3.31
C LEU A 78 18.22 7.17 -4.46
N SER A 79 17.52 7.38 -5.58
CA SER A 79 17.59 6.54 -6.78
C SER A 79 19.04 6.43 -7.30
N LYS A 80 19.75 7.55 -7.43
CA LYS A 80 21.18 7.54 -7.81
C LYS A 80 22.05 6.75 -6.83
N LYS A 81 21.76 6.83 -5.55
CA LYS A 81 22.52 6.13 -4.51
C LYS A 81 22.29 4.63 -4.56
N VAL A 82 21.03 4.20 -4.70
CA VAL A 82 20.63 2.78 -4.76
C VAL A 82 21.23 2.10 -6.00
N TYR A 83 21.19 2.77 -7.15
CA TYR A 83 21.73 2.20 -8.40
C TYR A 83 23.22 2.44 -8.63
N GLY A 84 23.94 2.95 -7.61
CA GLY A 84 25.39 3.13 -7.68
C GLY A 84 25.85 4.08 -8.79
N GLY A 85 25.02 5.05 -9.20
CA GLY A 85 25.32 6.02 -10.26
C GLY A 85 25.20 5.46 -11.68
N LYS A 86 24.76 4.21 -11.86
CA LYS A 86 24.53 3.62 -13.20
C LYS A 86 23.32 4.27 -13.87
N ARG A 87 23.56 5.23 -14.76
CA ARG A 87 22.56 6.10 -15.38
C ARG A 87 21.41 5.32 -16.05
N ILE A 88 21.71 4.21 -16.72
CA ILE A 88 20.70 3.42 -17.44
C ILE A 88 19.64 2.88 -16.48
N PHE A 89 20.06 2.24 -15.38
CA PHE A 89 19.11 1.68 -14.37
C PHE A 89 18.31 2.77 -13.69
N THR A 90 18.93 3.92 -13.39
CA THR A 90 18.21 5.07 -12.85
C THR A 90 17.12 5.56 -13.79
N ILE A 91 17.44 5.75 -15.08
CA ILE A 91 16.46 6.20 -16.09
C ILE A 91 15.33 5.19 -16.28
N LEU A 92 15.64 3.89 -16.38
CA LEU A 92 14.61 2.86 -16.53
C LEU A 92 13.66 2.84 -15.33
N PHE A 93 14.21 2.98 -14.13
CA PHE A 93 13.40 3.01 -12.92
C PHE A 93 12.58 4.31 -12.81
N ASP A 94 13.15 5.45 -13.20
CA ASP A 94 12.43 6.74 -13.25
C ASP A 94 11.23 6.68 -14.22
N ILE A 95 11.40 6.08 -15.39
CA ILE A 95 10.32 5.86 -16.35
C ILE A 95 9.25 4.95 -15.73
N TYR A 96 9.65 3.85 -15.11
CA TYR A 96 8.73 2.93 -14.44
C TYR A 96 7.92 3.64 -13.34
N VAL A 97 8.60 4.40 -12.46
CA VAL A 97 7.96 5.16 -11.38
C VAL A 97 7.00 6.22 -11.95
N PHE A 98 7.41 6.94 -13.00
CA PHE A 98 6.56 7.93 -13.65
C PHE A 98 5.28 7.29 -14.20
N LEU A 99 5.40 6.22 -14.98
CA LEU A 99 4.26 5.50 -15.54
C LEU A 99 3.34 4.96 -14.44
N SER A 100 3.91 4.36 -13.40
CA SER A 100 3.15 3.84 -12.26
C SER A 100 2.35 4.93 -11.55
N ASN A 101 2.95 6.12 -11.35
CA ASN A 101 2.25 7.25 -10.74
C ASN A 101 1.13 7.80 -11.63
N VAL A 102 1.36 7.91 -12.95
CA VAL A 102 0.33 8.38 -13.90
C VAL A 102 -0.87 7.42 -13.88
N VAL A 103 -0.61 6.11 -14.01
CA VAL A 103 -1.68 5.09 -13.98
C VAL A 103 -2.40 5.09 -12.64
N GLY A 104 -1.65 5.07 -11.53
CA GLY A 104 -2.23 5.08 -10.18
C GLY A 104 -3.10 6.31 -9.91
N THR A 105 -2.62 7.49 -10.26
CA THR A 105 -3.36 8.74 -10.11
C THR A 105 -4.63 8.74 -10.97
N SER A 106 -4.57 8.24 -12.21
CA SER A 106 -5.73 8.15 -13.09
C SER A 106 -6.81 7.24 -12.52
N ILE A 107 -6.41 6.09 -11.95
CA ILE A 107 -7.35 5.16 -11.30
C ILE A 107 -8.01 5.84 -10.09
N ILE A 108 -7.24 6.49 -9.22
CA ILE A 108 -7.76 7.18 -8.02
C ILE A 108 -8.75 8.28 -8.41
N LEU A 109 -8.41 9.12 -9.39
CA LEU A 109 -9.27 10.21 -9.84
C LEU A 109 -10.57 9.67 -10.42
N ASN A 110 -10.51 8.66 -11.28
CA ASN A 110 -11.69 8.07 -11.89
C ASN A 110 -12.62 7.46 -10.81
N MET A 111 -12.09 6.68 -9.90
CA MET A 111 -12.88 6.04 -8.85
C MET A 111 -13.47 7.03 -7.87
N SER A 112 -12.68 8.03 -7.45
CA SER A 112 -13.17 9.08 -6.56
C SER A 112 -14.25 9.93 -7.25
N GLY A 113 -14.10 10.19 -8.56
CA GLY A 113 -15.09 10.88 -9.36
C GLY A 113 -16.40 10.08 -9.46
N THR A 114 -16.31 8.78 -9.75
CA THR A 114 -17.48 7.89 -9.80
C THR A 114 -18.21 7.83 -8.46
N PHE A 115 -17.46 7.66 -7.37
CA PHE A 115 -18.02 7.64 -6.02
C PHE A 115 -18.75 8.95 -5.68
N LEU A 116 -18.18 10.08 -6.07
CA LEU A 116 -18.83 11.38 -5.87
C LEU A 116 -20.12 11.50 -6.70
N THR A 117 -20.11 10.97 -7.91
CA THR A 117 -21.31 10.89 -8.78
C THR A 117 -22.43 10.10 -8.11
N GLU A 118 -22.12 8.94 -7.56
CA GLU A 118 -23.09 8.08 -6.87
C GLU A 118 -23.70 8.76 -5.63
N LEU A 119 -22.90 9.54 -4.90
CA LEU A 119 -23.36 10.24 -3.70
C LEU A 119 -24.14 11.52 -3.98
N THR A 120 -23.77 12.28 -5.01
CA THR A 120 -24.27 13.65 -5.23
C THR A 120 -25.04 13.84 -6.54
N GLY A 121 -24.98 12.88 -7.45
CA GLY A 121 -25.56 13.00 -8.79
C GLY A 121 -24.78 13.91 -9.77
N VAL A 122 -23.64 14.46 -9.33
CA VAL A 122 -22.78 15.32 -10.18
C VAL A 122 -22.02 14.45 -11.18
N SER A 123 -21.73 14.96 -12.41
CA SER A 123 -21.02 14.18 -13.42
C SER A 123 -19.61 13.77 -12.94
N THR A 124 -19.16 12.57 -13.34
CA THR A 124 -17.86 12.00 -12.96
C THR A 124 -16.69 12.92 -13.29
N ILE A 125 -16.75 13.63 -14.42
CA ILE A 125 -15.70 14.57 -14.83
C ILE A 125 -15.56 15.73 -13.83
N VAL A 126 -16.68 16.29 -13.37
CA VAL A 126 -16.67 17.38 -12.37
C VAL A 126 -16.13 16.84 -11.05
N GLY A 127 -16.52 15.63 -10.65
CA GLY A 127 -15.99 14.94 -9.49
C GLY A 127 -14.48 14.76 -9.57
N MET A 128 -13.95 14.28 -10.69
CA MET A 128 -12.50 14.13 -10.92
C MET A 128 -11.74 15.46 -10.79
N ILE A 129 -12.26 16.53 -11.41
CA ILE A 129 -11.64 17.86 -11.34
C ILE A 129 -11.61 18.37 -9.89
N LEU A 130 -12.71 18.22 -9.16
CA LEU A 130 -12.81 18.66 -7.78
C LEU A 130 -11.79 17.92 -6.88
N ILE A 131 -11.68 16.60 -7.02
CA ILE A 131 -10.70 15.79 -6.29
C ILE A 131 -9.28 16.18 -6.68
N ALA A 132 -9.01 16.42 -7.96
CA ALA A 132 -7.69 16.87 -8.42
C ALA A 132 -7.29 18.21 -7.76
N ILE A 133 -8.21 19.18 -7.71
CA ILE A 133 -7.98 20.46 -7.05
C ILE A 133 -7.71 20.29 -5.56
N ILE A 134 -8.52 19.48 -4.86
CA ILE A 134 -8.32 19.17 -3.44
C ILE A 134 -6.93 18.55 -3.23
N THR A 135 -6.53 17.60 -4.08
CA THR A 135 -5.23 16.95 -3.99
C THR A 135 -4.08 17.94 -4.16
N VAL A 136 -4.16 18.85 -5.14
CA VAL A 136 -3.15 19.90 -5.36
C VAL A 136 -3.05 20.82 -4.14
N ILE A 137 -4.19 21.19 -3.55
CA ILE A 137 -4.22 22.02 -2.33
C ILE A 137 -3.56 21.26 -1.17
N LEU A 138 -3.90 19.99 -0.95
CA LEU A 138 -3.31 19.17 0.12
C LEU A 138 -1.79 19.03 -0.01
N VAL A 139 -1.29 18.81 -1.23
CA VAL A 139 0.16 18.74 -1.50
C VAL A 139 0.87 20.03 -1.10
N LYS A 140 0.23 21.19 -1.26
CA LYS A 140 0.80 22.48 -0.87
C LYS A 140 0.98 22.65 0.66
N TYR A 141 0.16 21.95 1.46
CA TYR A 141 0.20 22.07 2.94
C TYR A 141 1.23 21.15 3.63
N ARG A 142 2.03 20.40 2.86
CA ARG A 142 3.17 19.58 3.31
C ARG A 142 2.87 18.30 4.10
N ASP A 143 3.94 17.53 4.26
CA ASP A 143 4.04 16.14 4.74
C ASP A 143 3.37 15.87 6.10
N LYS A 144 3.30 16.85 7.01
CA LYS A 144 2.70 16.67 8.34
C LYS A 144 1.19 16.44 8.26
N LEU A 145 0.50 17.21 7.41
CA LEU A 145 -0.94 17.10 7.24
C LEU A 145 -1.29 15.78 6.55
N ILE A 146 -0.50 15.41 5.54
CA ILE A 146 -0.69 14.15 4.79
C ILE A 146 -0.52 12.96 5.74
N ARG A 147 0.55 12.92 6.56
CA ARG A 147 0.75 11.84 7.55
C ARG A 147 -0.38 11.74 8.57
N TYR A 148 -0.84 12.88 9.08
CA TYR A 148 -1.92 12.91 10.06
C TYR A 148 -3.25 12.41 9.44
N ALA A 149 -3.62 12.93 8.28
CA ALA A 149 -4.82 12.52 7.55
C ALA A 149 -4.78 11.02 7.21
N ASN A 150 -3.67 10.53 6.66
CA ASN A 150 -3.51 9.11 6.34
C ASN A 150 -3.54 8.22 7.59
N SER A 151 -2.98 8.66 8.72
CA SER A 151 -3.05 7.87 9.96
C SER A 151 -4.49 7.71 10.46
N ILE A 152 -5.30 8.77 10.40
CA ILE A 152 -6.73 8.70 10.76
C ILE A 152 -7.48 7.79 9.78
N MET A 153 -7.30 7.99 8.48
CA MET A 153 -7.94 7.18 7.45
C MET A 153 -7.57 5.70 7.58
N THR A 154 -6.32 5.37 7.88
CA THR A 154 -5.87 4.00 8.11
C THR A 154 -6.59 3.36 9.30
N ILE A 155 -6.78 4.09 10.41
CA ILE A 155 -7.54 3.59 11.56
C ILE A 155 -9.00 3.34 11.19
N VAL A 156 -9.62 4.27 10.47
CA VAL A 156 -11.01 4.13 10.00
C VAL A 156 -11.16 2.92 9.08
N LEU A 157 -10.22 2.73 8.14
CA LEU A 157 -10.19 1.57 7.25
C LEU A 157 -10.05 0.26 8.04
N LEU A 158 -9.11 0.18 8.98
CA LEU A 158 -8.92 -1.01 9.81
C LEU A 158 -10.17 -1.38 10.59
N VAL A 159 -10.82 -0.40 11.21
CA VAL A 159 -12.08 -0.62 11.92
C VAL A 159 -13.17 -1.10 10.96
N GLY A 160 -13.28 -0.45 9.79
CA GLY A 160 -14.21 -0.85 8.73
C GLY A 160 -14.00 -2.30 8.29
N PHE A 161 -12.75 -2.72 8.06
CA PHE A 161 -12.43 -4.10 7.68
C PHE A 161 -12.80 -5.11 8.76
N VAL A 162 -12.50 -4.81 10.02
CA VAL A 162 -12.89 -5.69 11.13
C VAL A 162 -14.41 -5.84 11.18
N VAL A 163 -15.16 -4.75 11.05
CA VAL A 163 -16.62 -4.78 11.05
C VAL A 163 -17.16 -5.61 9.86
N ILE A 164 -16.66 -5.35 8.65
CA ILE A 164 -17.07 -6.08 7.44
C ILE A 164 -16.73 -7.57 7.57
N SER A 165 -15.51 -7.91 8.03
CA SER A 165 -15.10 -9.30 8.22
C SER A 165 -15.98 -10.03 9.22
N LEU A 166 -16.35 -9.40 10.34
CA LEU A 166 -17.27 -9.97 11.32
C LEU A 166 -18.66 -10.18 10.73
N LEU A 167 -19.16 -9.20 9.95
CA LEU A 167 -20.45 -9.33 9.25
C LEU A 167 -20.43 -10.48 8.24
N VAL A 168 -19.36 -10.61 7.44
CA VAL A 168 -19.24 -11.73 6.47
C VAL A 168 -19.21 -13.07 7.19
N VAL A 169 -18.44 -13.21 8.28
CA VAL A 169 -18.42 -14.45 9.07
C VAL A 169 -19.79 -14.74 9.71
N TYR A 170 -20.48 -13.70 10.17
CA TYR A 170 -21.81 -13.86 10.76
C TYR A 170 -22.86 -14.29 9.72
N LEU A 171 -22.87 -13.67 8.54
CA LEU A 171 -23.88 -13.91 7.50
C LEU A 171 -23.58 -15.18 6.68
N PHE A 172 -22.31 -15.45 6.38
CA PHE A 172 -21.88 -16.50 5.47
C PHE A 172 -20.99 -17.57 6.13
N GLY A 173 -20.96 -17.65 7.46
CA GLY A 173 -20.10 -18.55 8.22
C GLY A 173 -20.15 -20.02 7.78
N PRO A 174 -21.33 -20.63 7.57
CA PRO A 174 -21.42 -22.00 7.08
C PRO A 174 -20.78 -22.21 5.71
N GLN A 175 -20.97 -21.26 4.79
CA GLN A 175 -20.40 -21.30 3.44
C GLN A 175 -18.87 -21.13 3.46
N VAL A 176 -18.39 -20.19 4.27
CA VAL A 176 -16.95 -19.97 4.50
C VAL A 176 -16.31 -21.25 5.06
N LYS A 177 -16.94 -21.87 6.06
CA LYS A 177 -16.46 -23.14 6.65
C LYS A 177 -16.45 -24.28 5.62
N ALA A 178 -17.46 -24.40 4.77
CA ALA A 178 -17.52 -25.40 3.71
C ALA A 178 -16.39 -25.20 2.69
N LEU A 179 -16.16 -23.97 2.23
CA LEU A 179 -15.06 -23.63 1.33
C LEU A 179 -13.69 -23.94 1.93
N LEU A 180 -13.46 -23.58 3.19
CA LEU A 180 -12.20 -23.85 3.87
C LEU A 180 -11.97 -25.35 4.09
N SER A 181 -13.03 -26.12 4.39
CA SER A 181 -12.92 -27.56 4.61
C SER A 181 -12.64 -28.35 3.32
N SER A 182 -13.13 -27.87 2.18
CA SER A 182 -12.89 -28.52 0.88
C SER A 182 -11.50 -28.23 0.30
N TRP A 183 -10.76 -27.23 0.84
CA TRP A 183 -9.47 -26.74 0.32
C TRP A 183 -9.46 -26.65 -1.21
N TYR A 184 -10.51 -26.05 -1.76
CA TYR A 184 -10.69 -26.01 -3.21
C TYR A 184 -9.58 -25.17 -3.88
N VAL A 185 -8.88 -25.79 -4.81
CA VAL A 185 -7.94 -25.13 -5.72
C VAL A 185 -8.43 -25.38 -7.15
N PRO A 186 -8.63 -24.34 -7.98
CA PRO A 186 -9.09 -24.53 -9.36
C PRO A 186 -8.14 -25.42 -10.17
N GLU A 187 -8.70 -26.20 -11.09
CA GLU A 187 -7.90 -27.02 -12.01
C GLU A 187 -6.96 -26.14 -12.85
N GLY A 188 -5.71 -26.57 -12.99
CA GLY A 188 -4.68 -25.82 -13.73
C GLY A 188 -3.94 -24.76 -12.94
N VAL A 189 -4.33 -24.47 -11.70
CA VAL A 189 -3.63 -23.53 -10.82
C VAL A 189 -2.52 -24.26 -10.07
N SER A 190 -1.28 -23.87 -10.34
CA SER A 190 -0.11 -24.39 -9.63
C SER A 190 0.37 -23.44 -8.54
N ILE A 191 1.09 -23.97 -7.55
CA ILE A 191 1.75 -23.14 -6.51
C ILE A 191 2.68 -22.11 -7.16
N TRP A 192 3.33 -22.46 -8.28
CA TRP A 192 4.21 -21.56 -9.02
C TRP A 192 3.49 -20.35 -9.61
N SER A 193 2.26 -20.52 -10.09
CA SER A 193 1.43 -19.39 -10.58
C SER A 193 1.10 -18.43 -9.46
N GLY A 194 0.82 -18.94 -8.26
CA GLY A 194 0.59 -18.14 -7.06
C GLY A 194 1.84 -17.38 -6.63
N LEU A 195 2.98 -18.04 -6.55
CA LEU A 195 4.27 -17.39 -6.25
C LEU A 195 4.63 -16.30 -7.27
N TRP A 196 4.39 -16.58 -8.57
CA TRP A 196 4.59 -15.59 -9.63
C TRP A 196 3.67 -14.36 -9.45
N SER A 197 2.44 -14.58 -9.00
CA SER A 197 1.50 -13.50 -8.68
C SER A 197 1.99 -12.65 -7.52
N CYS A 198 2.56 -13.26 -6.46
CA CYS A 198 3.20 -12.54 -5.37
C CYS A 198 4.39 -11.70 -5.86
N CYS A 199 5.24 -12.25 -6.73
CA CYS A 199 6.36 -11.50 -7.31
C CYS A 199 5.88 -10.32 -8.16
N LYS A 200 4.84 -10.50 -8.97
CA LYS A 200 4.25 -9.41 -9.77
C LYS A 200 3.70 -8.30 -8.87
N TYR A 201 2.99 -8.64 -7.81
CA TYR A 201 2.49 -7.67 -6.83
C TYR A 201 3.63 -6.93 -6.14
N ALA A 202 4.63 -7.64 -5.65
CA ALA A 202 5.80 -7.05 -5.00
C ALA A 202 6.56 -6.12 -5.95
N PHE A 203 6.74 -6.52 -7.20
CA PHE A 203 7.37 -5.68 -8.22
C PHE A 203 6.56 -4.41 -8.50
N ALA A 204 5.24 -4.53 -8.69
CA ALA A 204 4.35 -3.37 -8.88
C ALA A 204 4.41 -2.40 -7.68
N SER A 205 4.58 -2.93 -6.46
CA SER A 205 4.69 -2.15 -5.23
C SER A 205 6.08 -1.53 -5.01
N SER A 206 7.11 -1.98 -5.73
CA SER A 206 8.51 -1.55 -5.54
C SER A 206 8.72 -0.05 -5.77
N ALA A 207 7.94 0.55 -6.68
CA ALA A 207 7.99 1.98 -6.95
C ALA A 207 7.76 2.81 -5.68
N PHE A 208 6.86 2.36 -4.81
CA PHE A 208 6.50 3.08 -3.58
C PHE A 208 7.61 3.03 -2.52
N ALA A 209 8.40 1.95 -2.47
CA ALA A 209 9.47 1.79 -1.49
C ALA A 209 10.55 2.90 -1.57
N LEU A 210 10.81 3.44 -2.76
CA LEU A 210 11.78 4.52 -2.94
C LEU A 210 11.12 5.90 -3.04
N THR A 211 9.93 6.01 -3.61
CA THR A 211 9.25 7.31 -3.81
C THR A 211 8.76 7.92 -2.51
N MET A 212 8.48 7.08 -1.50
CA MET A 212 8.00 7.55 -0.19
C MET A 212 9.11 8.05 0.74
N CYS A 213 10.36 8.14 0.30
CA CYS A 213 11.49 8.60 1.11
C CYS A 213 11.27 9.97 1.77
N CYS A 214 10.51 10.86 1.14
CA CYS A 214 10.21 12.19 1.68
C CYS A 214 9.41 12.16 3.01
N VAL A 215 8.61 11.11 3.24
CA VAL A 215 7.80 10.98 4.47
C VAL A 215 8.53 10.25 5.60
N GLU A 216 9.71 9.69 5.35
CA GLU A 216 10.48 8.90 6.32
C GLU A 216 11.32 9.71 7.30
N GLN A 217 11.27 11.05 7.25
CA GLN A 217 11.99 11.93 8.19
C GLN A 217 11.83 11.56 9.69
N PRO A 218 10.67 11.01 10.17
CA PRO A 218 10.52 10.62 11.57
C PRO A 218 11.28 9.34 11.97
N ILE A 219 11.87 8.61 11.01
CA ILE A 219 12.59 7.34 11.27
C ILE A 219 14.05 7.63 11.55
N GLU A 220 14.43 7.56 12.84
CA GLU A 220 15.79 7.89 13.29
C GLU A 220 16.61 6.67 13.71
N THR A 221 15.93 5.61 14.18
CA THR A 221 16.59 4.44 14.76
C THR A 221 16.30 3.16 13.98
N HIS A 222 17.22 2.20 14.05
CA HIS A 222 17.02 0.86 13.46
C HIS A 222 15.75 0.18 13.96
N LYS A 223 15.40 0.33 15.24
CA LYS A 223 14.16 -0.21 15.81
C LYS A 223 12.93 0.38 15.14
N GLN A 224 12.96 1.67 14.78
CA GLN A 224 11.87 2.34 14.09
C GLN A 224 11.74 1.86 12.63
N SER A 225 12.85 1.60 11.92
CA SER A 225 12.81 1.00 10.59
C SER A 225 12.23 -0.42 10.64
N CYS A 226 12.62 -1.24 11.62
CA CYS A 226 12.04 -2.57 11.81
C CYS A 226 10.53 -2.51 12.11
N LEU A 227 10.12 -1.59 12.99
CA LEU A 227 8.70 -1.36 13.28
C LEU A 227 7.93 -0.89 12.04
N LEU A 228 8.52 -0.05 11.21
CA LEU A 228 7.93 0.37 9.94
C LEU A 228 7.65 -0.83 9.04
N GLY A 229 8.63 -1.70 8.82
CA GLY A 229 8.46 -2.93 8.04
C GLY A 229 7.37 -3.84 8.58
N ILE A 230 7.31 -4.02 9.91
CA ILE A 230 6.27 -4.82 10.58
C ILE A 230 4.89 -4.18 10.40
N PHE A 231 4.77 -2.86 10.60
CA PHE A 231 3.50 -2.17 10.40
C PHE A 231 3.02 -2.25 8.95
N ILE A 232 3.90 -2.07 7.96
CA ILE A 232 3.56 -2.22 6.55
C ILE A 232 3.06 -3.65 6.29
N LEU A 233 3.76 -4.67 6.76
CA LEU A 233 3.33 -6.06 6.63
C LEU A 233 1.95 -6.30 7.26
N CYS A 234 1.76 -5.89 8.51
CA CYS A 234 0.50 -6.09 9.22
C CYS A 234 -0.66 -5.33 8.56
N LEU A 235 -0.44 -4.06 8.21
CA LEU A 235 -1.48 -3.21 7.63
C LEU A 235 -1.85 -3.65 6.21
N LEU A 236 -0.88 -4.04 5.38
CA LEU A 236 -1.14 -4.57 4.03
C LEU A 236 -1.85 -5.92 4.09
N TYR A 237 -1.51 -6.78 5.04
CA TYR A 237 -2.16 -8.08 5.19
C TYR A 237 -3.61 -7.96 5.65
N THR A 238 -3.93 -6.96 6.48
CA THR A 238 -5.31 -6.73 6.96
C THR A 238 -6.17 -5.97 5.96
N SER A 239 -5.59 -5.50 4.85
CA SER A 239 -6.31 -4.75 3.80
C SER A 239 -6.15 -5.46 2.44
N PRO A 240 -6.81 -6.60 2.23
CA PRO A 240 -6.75 -7.37 0.98
C PRO A 240 -7.37 -6.66 -0.21
#